data_0a7709022b7b68e5addca9d07ca8ae5a
#
_entry.id   0a7709022b7b68e5addca9d07ca8ae5a
#
_cell.length_a   1.000
_cell.length_b   1.000
_cell.length_c   1.000
_cell.angle_alpha   90.00
_cell.angle_beta   90.00
_cell.angle_gamma   90.00
#
_symmetry.space_group_name_H-M   'P 1'
#
loop_
_entity.id
_entity.type
_entity.pdbx_description
1 polymer ?
#
loop_
_entity_poly.entity_id
_entity_poly.type
_entity_poly.pdbx_seq_one_letter_code
_entity_poly.pdbx_strand_id
1 'polypeptide(L)'
;MRERGSNGLSRRHALEMLGFAGGAALVGRLPHSPRDPVVGPTRVSTTAGPKTFGPTKQIDAGRLNVGYVEAGPADGRAVVLLHGWPYDIFSYIDVAPLLGSKGYRVVVPYLRGYGTTRFLSAATPRNGQQSAVAEDLIAFMDALRIENAILGGFDWGARTAGIVAALWPGRCKALVSVSGYLIGNQEAGRVPLPPQAEFQWWYQYYFATDRGRDGYDKYRREFAKLIWQLASPKWSFDDATFERTAASFGNPDHVEIVIHNYRWRLGLAKGEPRYDELEGRLAKAPAITVPTITLEGDANGAPHLDPGSYANKFSGRYQHRTVKGGVGHNLPQEAPTEFAQAIMDVDSY
;
A
#
# COMPACT_ATOMS: atom_id res chain seq x y z
N MET A 1 26.73 -43.18 15.76
CA MET A 1 25.72 -43.17 14.70
C MET A 1 24.45 -42.56 15.28
N ARG A 2 24.17 -41.33 15.03
CA ARG A 2 22.88 -40.66 15.24
C ARG A 2 22.68 -39.69 14.06
N GLU A 3 21.76 -40.04 13.19
CA GLU A 3 21.37 -39.24 12.04
C GLU A 3 20.68 -37.94 12.52
N ARG A 4 21.13 -36.80 12.03
CA ARG A 4 20.42 -35.53 12.13
C ARG A 4 19.45 -35.42 10.98
N GLY A 5 18.17 -35.51 11.28
CA GLY A 5 17.12 -35.22 10.32
C GLY A 5 17.14 -33.74 9.94
N SER A 6 17.41 -33.45 8.67
CA SER A 6 17.27 -32.12 8.09
C SER A 6 15.79 -31.86 7.80
N ASN A 7 15.14 -31.07 8.62
CA ASN A 7 13.84 -30.48 8.28
C ASN A 7 14.05 -29.36 7.24
N GLY A 8 14.23 -29.76 6.00
CA GLY A 8 14.23 -28.83 4.87
C GLY A 8 12.80 -28.40 4.56
N LEU A 9 12.47 -27.15 4.83
CA LEU A 9 11.25 -26.53 4.30
C LEU A 9 11.27 -26.62 2.78
N SER A 10 10.19 -27.13 2.18
CA SER A 10 10.11 -27.27 0.73
C SER A 10 10.12 -25.86 0.08
N ARG A 11 10.69 -25.75 -1.13
CA ARG A 11 10.74 -24.51 -1.91
C ARG A 11 9.35 -23.83 -2.06
N ARG A 12 8.30 -24.63 -2.04
CA ARG A 12 6.91 -24.18 -2.14
C ARG A 12 6.47 -23.43 -0.88
N HIS A 13 6.84 -23.88 0.31
CA HIS A 13 6.54 -23.22 1.58
C HIS A 13 7.29 -21.89 1.77
N ALA A 14 8.51 -21.78 1.26
CA ALA A 14 9.27 -20.54 1.31
C ALA A 14 8.63 -19.44 0.46
N LEU A 15 8.11 -19.78 -0.73
CA LEU A 15 7.40 -18.86 -1.61
C LEU A 15 6.05 -18.42 -1.05
N GLU A 16 5.33 -19.32 -0.40
CA GLU A 16 4.05 -19.02 0.26
C GLU A 16 4.21 -18.05 1.45
N MET A 17 5.33 -18.13 2.18
CA MET A 17 5.61 -17.24 3.31
C MET A 17 6.07 -15.84 2.90
N LEU A 18 6.66 -15.67 1.71
CA LEU A 18 7.07 -14.36 1.19
C LEU A 18 5.90 -13.51 0.71
N GLY A 19 4.73 -14.12 0.54
CA GLY A 19 3.66 -13.44 -0.14
C GLY A 19 4.01 -13.08 -1.59
N PHE A 20 4.93 -13.81 -2.28
CA PHE A 20 5.36 -13.54 -3.65
C PHE A 20 5.65 -14.84 -4.41
N ALA A 21 4.67 -15.32 -5.16
CA ALA A 21 4.90 -16.31 -6.21
C ALA A 21 4.89 -15.58 -7.56
N GLY A 22 6.02 -15.58 -8.25
CA GLY A 22 6.13 -14.96 -9.56
C GLY A 22 5.35 -15.71 -10.63
N GLY A 23 4.40 -15.06 -11.28
CA GLY A 23 3.84 -15.53 -12.53
C GLY A 23 4.86 -15.32 -13.66
N ALA A 24 5.24 -16.38 -14.35
CA ALA A 24 6.11 -16.32 -15.53
C ALA A 24 5.33 -15.69 -16.70
N ALA A 25 5.57 -14.42 -17.00
CA ALA A 25 5.14 -13.82 -18.25
C ALA A 25 6.11 -14.18 -19.37
N LEU A 26 5.65 -14.90 -20.38
CA LEU A 26 6.39 -15.18 -21.61
C LEU A 26 6.72 -13.86 -22.33
N VAL A 27 8.00 -13.58 -22.50
CA VAL A 27 8.49 -12.49 -23.36
C VAL A 27 8.34 -12.91 -24.82
N GLY A 28 7.25 -12.47 -25.45
CA GLY A 28 7.08 -12.56 -26.91
C GLY A 28 7.93 -11.49 -27.60
N ARG A 29 8.75 -11.91 -28.60
CA ARG A 29 9.47 -11.02 -29.52
C ARG A 29 8.49 -10.15 -30.29
N LEU A 30 8.70 -8.85 -30.28
CA LEU A 30 7.95 -7.89 -31.12
C LEU A 30 8.47 -7.91 -32.55
N PRO A 31 7.61 -8.09 -33.57
CA PRO A 31 7.95 -7.71 -34.94
C PRO A 31 7.69 -6.21 -35.14
N HIS A 32 8.62 -5.52 -35.77
CA HIS A 32 8.44 -4.16 -36.26
C HIS A 32 7.50 -4.20 -37.48
N SER A 33 6.42 -3.44 -37.42
CA SER A 33 5.61 -3.05 -38.58
C SER A 33 5.27 -1.57 -38.53
N PRO A 34 5.17 -0.86 -39.67
CA PRO A 34 4.97 0.58 -39.72
C PRO A 34 3.55 0.95 -39.26
N ARG A 35 3.45 2.05 -38.52
CA ARG A 35 2.20 2.57 -37.95
C ARG A 35 1.44 3.38 -38.97
N ASP A 36 0.20 2.99 -39.26
CA ASP A 36 -0.83 3.88 -39.79
C ASP A 36 -1.40 4.77 -38.68
N PRO A 37 -1.76 6.02 -38.93
CA PRO A 37 -2.28 6.92 -37.91
C PRO A 37 -3.74 6.57 -37.59
N VAL A 38 -3.98 5.95 -36.43
CA VAL A 38 -5.35 5.78 -35.91
C VAL A 38 -5.78 7.11 -35.28
N VAL A 39 -6.74 7.77 -35.91
CA VAL A 39 -7.45 8.92 -35.35
C VAL A 39 -8.37 8.39 -34.25
N GLY A 40 -7.92 8.53 -33.00
CA GLY A 40 -8.74 8.22 -31.81
C GLY A 40 -9.74 9.35 -31.52
N PRO A 41 -10.86 9.08 -30.83
CA PRO A 41 -11.87 10.09 -30.54
C PRO A 41 -11.28 11.21 -29.68
N THR A 42 -11.50 12.44 -30.09
CA THR A 42 -11.08 13.67 -29.40
C THR A 42 -11.73 13.68 -28.01
N ARG A 43 -10.95 13.42 -26.96
CA ARG A 43 -11.39 13.70 -25.59
C ARG A 43 -11.49 15.22 -25.44
N VAL A 44 -12.72 15.69 -25.25
CA VAL A 44 -12.98 17.07 -24.82
C VAL A 44 -12.39 17.18 -23.40
N SER A 45 -11.23 17.82 -23.31
CA SER A 45 -10.62 18.18 -22.03
C SER A 45 -11.43 19.34 -21.47
N THR A 46 -12.36 19.05 -20.58
CA THR A 46 -12.89 20.08 -19.69
C THR A 46 -11.77 20.40 -18.72
N THR A 47 -11.23 21.63 -18.79
CA THR A 47 -10.28 22.19 -17.85
C THR A 47 -10.95 22.41 -16.49
N ALA A 48 -11.25 21.35 -15.78
CA ALA A 48 -11.50 21.44 -14.34
C ALA A 48 -10.17 21.84 -13.67
N GLY A 49 -10.22 22.88 -12.84
CA GLY A 49 -9.05 23.30 -12.06
C GLY A 49 -8.47 22.14 -11.25
N PRO A 50 -7.25 22.27 -10.69
CA PRO A 50 -6.61 21.19 -9.97
C PRO A 50 -7.51 20.71 -8.84
N LYS A 51 -7.86 19.41 -8.85
CA LYS A 51 -8.64 18.79 -7.78
C LYS A 51 -7.85 18.89 -6.46
N THR A 52 -8.47 19.42 -5.43
CA THR A 52 -7.89 19.56 -4.09
C THR A 52 -8.84 18.99 -3.05
N PHE A 53 -8.28 18.47 -1.98
CA PHE A 53 -9.04 18.24 -0.75
C PHE A 53 -9.36 19.57 -0.06
N GLY A 54 -10.30 19.54 0.86
CA GLY A 54 -10.45 20.61 1.85
C GLY A 54 -9.19 20.76 2.72
N PRO A 55 -9.19 21.67 3.72
CA PRO A 55 -8.05 21.89 4.58
C PRO A 55 -7.57 20.61 5.25
N THR A 56 -6.26 20.38 5.26
CA THR A 56 -5.65 19.31 6.05
C THR A 56 -5.86 19.59 7.54
N LYS A 57 -6.40 18.60 8.25
CA LYS A 57 -6.58 18.60 9.70
C LYS A 57 -5.36 17.95 10.37
N GLN A 58 -5.18 18.21 11.65
CA GLN A 58 -4.12 17.63 12.48
C GLN A 58 -4.71 17.08 13.77
N ILE A 59 -4.23 15.92 14.22
CA ILE A 59 -4.62 15.33 15.50
C ILE A 59 -3.46 14.55 16.12
N ASP A 60 -3.28 14.70 17.43
CA ASP A 60 -2.33 13.88 18.17
C ASP A 60 -2.90 12.47 18.35
N ALA A 61 -2.13 11.49 17.88
CA ALA A 61 -2.50 10.08 17.87
C ALA A 61 -1.28 9.21 18.18
N GLY A 62 -1.25 8.63 19.37
CA GLY A 62 -0.14 7.83 19.83
C GLY A 62 1.18 8.59 19.86
N ARG A 63 2.09 8.27 18.94
CA ARG A 63 3.42 8.89 18.82
C ARG A 63 3.48 10.01 17.77
N LEU A 64 2.39 10.24 17.06
CA LEU A 64 2.31 11.13 15.91
C LEU A 64 1.30 12.25 16.12
N ASN A 65 1.60 13.41 15.57
CA ASN A 65 0.63 14.40 15.18
C ASN A 65 0.29 14.11 13.72
N VAL A 66 -0.89 13.51 13.47
CA VAL A 66 -1.27 12.98 12.15
C VAL A 66 -1.99 14.03 11.35
N GLY A 67 -1.47 14.32 10.15
CA GLY A 67 -2.17 15.11 9.15
C GLY A 67 -3.16 14.24 8.37
N TYR A 68 -4.38 14.74 8.16
CA TYR A 68 -5.41 13.98 7.44
C TYR A 68 -6.43 14.89 6.78
N VAL A 69 -7.21 14.32 5.87
CA VAL A 69 -8.37 14.97 5.26
C VAL A 69 -9.63 14.15 5.51
N GLU A 70 -10.78 14.82 5.51
CA GLU A 70 -12.09 14.18 5.65
C GLU A 70 -13.01 14.58 4.50
N ALA A 71 -13.92 13.65 4.13
CA ALA A 71 -15.01 13.90 3.20
C ALA A 71 -16.30 13.22 3.69
N GLY A 72 -17.45 13.78 3.31
CA GLY A 72 -18.76 13.27 3.70
C GLY A 72 -19.22 13.72 5.10
N PRO A 73 -20.38 13.21 5.57
CA PRO A 73 -20.98 13.60 6.83
C PRO A 73 -20.18 13.05 8.03
N ALA A 74 -20.05 13.86 9.09
CA ALA A 74 -19.26 13.50 10.27
C ALA A 74 -19.83 12.32 11.07
N ASP A 75 -21.12 12.09 10.98
CA ASP A 75 -21.88 11.00 11.60
C ASP A 75 -22.07 9.79 10.67
N GLY A 76 -21.51 9.85 9.45
CA GLY A 76 -21.55 8.76 8.50
C GLY A 76 -20.74 7.55 8.96
N ARG A 77 -21.01 6.40 8.34
CA ARG A 77 -20.22 5.18 8.55
C ARG A 77 -18.77 5.42 8.18
N ALA A 78 -17.85 5.09 9.11
CA ALA A 78 -16.44 5.40 8.93
C ALA A 78 -15.77 4.52 7.87
N VAL A 79 -15.03 5.17 6.97
CA VAL A 79 -14.12 4.55 6.01
C VAL A 79 -12.76 5.21 6.18
N VAL A 80 -11.70 4.41 6.41
CA VAL A 80 -10.32 4.90 6.46
C VAL A 80 -9.58 4.40 5.24
N LEU A 81 -8.99 5.33 4.46
CA LEU A 81 -8.30 5.05 3.21
C LEU A 81 -6.80 5.32 3.37
N LEU A 82 -5.98 4.31 3.07
CA LEU A 82 -4.56 4.29 3.38
C LEU A 82 -3.72 4.19 2.12
N HIS A 83 -2.88 5.20 1.90
CA HIS A 83 -1.96 5.25 0.76
C HIS A 83 -0.71 4.38 0.97
N GLY A 84 0.09 4.22 -0.08
CA GLY A 84 1.35 3.50 -0.07
C GLY A 84 2.56 4.36 -0.42
N TRP A 85 3.70 3.71 -0.66
CA TRP A 85 4.93 4.33 -1.14
C TRP A 85 5.10 4.10 -2.66
N PRO A 86 5.53 5.08 -3.42
CA PRO A 86 5.74 6.49 -3.09
C PRO A 86 4.53 7.34 -3.53
N TYR A 87 3.44 7.23 -2.80
CA TYR A 87 2.17 7.93 -3.03
C TYR A 87 1.77 8.69 -1.76
N ASP A 88 0.59 9.33 -1.79
CA ASP A 88 0.05 10.04 -0.64
C ASP A 88 -1.49 10.06 -0.64
N ILE A 89 -2.10 10.91 0.18
CA ILE A 89 -3.55 11.04 0.30
C ILE A 89 -4.24 11.34 -1.04
N PHE A 90 -3.54 11.97 -2.00
CA PHE A 90 -4.11 12.31 -3.31
C PHE A 90 -4.42 11.10 -4.19
N SER A 91 -3.95 9.91 -3.84
CA SER A 91 -4.42 8.66 -4.44
C SER A 91 -5.94 8.47 -4.28
N TYR A 92 -6.54 9.13 -3.29
CA TYR A 92 -7.96 9.05 -2.98
C TYR A 92 -8.75 10.32 -3.31
N ILE A 93 -8.17 11.25 -4.09
CA ILE A 93 -8.78 12.54 -4.40
C ILE A 93 -10.17 12.42 -5.06
N ASP A 94 -10.38 11.37 -5.83
CA ASP A 94 -11.65 11.08 -6.48
C ASP A 94 -12.50 10.07 -5.69
N VAL A 95 -11.90 9.13 -4.98
CA VAL A 95 -12.60 8.11 -4.18
C VAL A 95 -13.33 8.74 -2.99
N ALA A 96 -12.67 9.65 -2.27
CA ALA A 96 -13.22 10.20 -1.04
C ALA A 96 -14.53 10.98 -1.25
N PRO A 97 -14.65 11.88 -2.25
CA PRO A 97 -15.92 12.55 -2.51
C PRO A 97 -16.99 11.60 -3.06
N LEU A 98 -16.63 10.56 -3.82
CA LEU A 98 -17.60 9.54 -4.27
C LEU A 98 -18.24 8.84 -3.07
N LEU A 99 -17.46 8.36 -2.11
CA LEU A 99 -17.97 7.73 -0.90
C LEU A 99 -18.69 8.71 0.01
N GLY A 100 -18.18 9.95 0.16
CA GLY A 100 -18.83 11.00 0.93
C GLY A 100 -20.23 11.33 0.42
N SER A 101 -20.43 11.35 -0.92
CA SER A 101 -21.75 11.55 -1.52
C SER A 101 -22.74 10.40 -1.27
N LYS A 102 -22.24 9.24 -0.84
CA LYS A 102 -23.02 8.05 -0.45
C LYS A 102 -23.26 7.98 1.07
N GLY A 103 -22.89 9.02 1.81
CA GLY A 103 -23.13 9.10 3.24
C GLY A 103 -22.07 8.47 4.12
N TYR A 104 -20.90 8.10 3.57
CA TYR A 104 -19.77 7.64 4.39
C TYR A 104 -18.98 8.82 4.97
N ARG A 105 -18.51 8.69 6.19
CA ARG A 105 -17.44 9.53 6.76
C ARG A 105 -16.09 8.96 6.29
N VAL A 106 -15.49 9.60 5.33
CA VAL A 106 -14.22 9.15 4.73
C VAL A 106 -13.07 9.92 5.37
N VAL A 107 -12.08 9.20 5.89
CA VAL A 107 -10.89 9.77 6.53
C VAL A 107 -9.65 9.24 5.81
N VAL A 108 -8.75 10.15 5.41
CA VAL A 108 -7.54 9.81 4.64
C VAL A 108 -6.32 10.41 5.33
N PRO A 109 -5.60 9.65 6.18
CA PRO A 109 -4.40 10.14 6.86
C PRO A 109 -3.16 10.09 5.96
N TYR A 110 -2.24 11.03 6.17
CA TYR A 110 -0.85 10.85 5.78
C TYR A 110 -0.19 9.84 6.73
N LEU A 111 0.38 8.80 6.19
CA LEU A 111 1.17 7.84 6.97
C LEU A 111 2.42 8.52 7.58
N ARG A 112 3.07 7.86 8.57
CA ARG A 112 4.34 8.34 9.13
C ARG A 112 5.36 8.63 8.03
N GLY A 113 6.05 9.77 8.12
CA GLY A 113 7.02 10.20 7.12
C GLY A 113 6.41 10.84 5.86
N TYR A 114 5.13 11.19 5.85
CA TYR A 114 4.46 11.83 4.71
C TYR A 114 3.75 13.13 5.09
N GLY A 115 3.66 14.01 4.12
CA GLY A 115 2.87 15.24 4.19
C GLY A 115 3.11 16.02 5.48
N THR A 116 2.04 16.32 6.19
CA THR A 116 2.08 17.11 7.44
C THR A 116 2.16 16.25 8.72
N THR A 117 2.15 14.91 8.61
CA THR A 117 2.33 14.02 9.78
C THR A 117 3.72 14.21 10.39
N ARG A 118 3.80 14.35 11.71
CA ARG A 118 5.06 14.57 12.46
C ARG A 118 5.11 13.67 13.69
N PHE A 119 6.33 13.29 14.09
CA PHE A 119 6.52 12.65 15.40
C PHE A 119 6.39 13.68 16.51
N LEU A 120 5.66 13.32 17.57
CA LEU A 120 5.48 14.18 18.77
C LEU A 120 6.77 14.35 19.57
N SER A 121 7.72 13.42 19.42
CA SER A 121 9.00 13.45 20.11
C SER A 121 10.15 13.19 19.14
N ALA A 122 11.20 14.00 19.25
CA ALA A 122 12.46 13.78 18.52
C ALA A 122 13.15 12.48 18.92
N ALA A 123 12.91 11.97 20.14
CA ALA A 123 13.46 10.72 20.65
C ALA A 123 12.75 9.47 20.08
N THR A 124 11.61 9.61 19.42
CA THR A 124 10.93 8.46 18.80
C THR A 124 11.73 7.97 17.59
N PRO A 125 12.09 6.68 17.51
CA PRO A 125 12.79 6.14 16.35
C PRO A 125 11.97 6.31 15.05
N ARG A 126 12.65 6.65 13.95
CA ARG A 126 12.05 6.73 12.60
C ARG A 126 11.90 5.35 12.02
N ASN A 127 11.07 4.56 12.66
CA ASN A 127 10.82 3.16 12.38
C ASN A 127 9.71 3.03 11.32
N GLY A 128 9.99 2.33 10.22
CA GLY A 128 9.05 2.04 9.14
C GLY A 128 8.56 0.58 9.13
N GLN A 129 8.72 -0.21 10.21
CA GLN A 129 8.24 -1.59 10.25
C GLN A 129 6.70 -1.67 10.22
N GLN A 130 6.19 -2.76 9.69
CA GLN A 130 4.77 -2.89 9.36
C GLN A 130 3.84 -2.79 10.60
N SER A 131 4.22 -3.36 11.72
CA SER A 131 3.45 -3.30 12.97
C SER A 131 3.39 -1.89 13.55
N ALA A 132 4.46 -1.10 13.40
CA ALA A 132 4.49 0.28 13.85
C ALA A 132 3.50 1.16 13.08
N VAL A 133 3.38 0.96 11.75
CA VAL A 133 2.40 1.68 10.92
C VAL A 133 0.97 1.22 11.25
N ALA A 134 0.78 -0.06 11.59
CA ALA A 134 -0.53 -0.56 11.99
C ALA A 134 -0.96 -0.01 13.37
N GLU A 135 -0.05 0.10 14.34
CA GLU A 135 -0.35 0.77 15.63
C GLU A 135 -0.67 2.27 15.45
N ASP A 136 -0.02 2.96 14.52
CA ASP A 136 -0.39 4.35 14.20
C ASP A 136 -1.84 4.44 13.74
N LEU A 137 -2.29 3.50 12.89
CA LEU A 137 -3.68 3.48 12.44
C LEU A 137 -4.65 3.26 13.62
N ILE A 138 -4.34 2.34 14.52
CA ILE A 138 -5.17 2.13 15.72
C ILE A 138 -5.22 3.40 16.57
N ALA A 139 -4.06 4.00 16.87
CA ALA A 139 -3.99 5.24 17.65
C ALA A 139 -4.74 6.41 16.95
N PHE A 140 -4.67 6.49 15.62
CA PHE A 140 -5.38 7.49 14.84
C PHE A 140 -6.90 7.29 14.91
N MET A 141 -7.38 6.04 14.79
CA MET A 141 -8.80 5.74 14.95
C MET A 141 -9.29 6.06 16.38
N ASP A 142 -8.47 5.77 17.40
CA ASP A 142 -8.80 6.11 18.80
C ASP A 142 -8.91 7.62 18.99
N ALA A 143 -7.96 8.40 18.48
CA ALA A 143 -7.97 9.87 18.57
C ALA A 143 -9.20 10.48 17.89
N LEU A 144 -9.69 9.89 16.80
CA LEU A 144 -10.90 10.29 16.09
C LEU A 144 -12.18 9.67 16.66
N ARG A 145 -12.09 8.86 17.72
CA ARG A 145 -13.20 8.10 18.33
C ARG A 145 -13.92 7.21 17.32
N ILE A 146 -13.17 6.57 16.44
CA ILE A 146 -13.65 5.59 15.49
C ILE A 146 -13.43 4.20 16.09
N GLU A 147 -14.50 3.58 16.57
CA GLU A 147 -14.45 2.24 17.18
C GLU A 147 -14.09 1.18 16.14
N ASN A 148 -14.75 1.21 14.99
CA ASN A 148 -14.44 0.39 13.83
C ASN A 148 -14.71 1.14 12.53
N ALA A 149 -14.06 0.70 11.45
CA ALA A 149 -14.21 1.30 10.14
C ALA A 149 -14.13 0.24 9.03
N ILE A 150 -14.62 0.57 7.85
CA ILE A 150 -14.19 -0.11 6.64
C ILE A 150 -12.79 0.41 6.31
N LEU A 151 -11.82 -0.49 6.18
CA LEU A 151 -10.45 -0.13 5.84
C LEU A 151 -10.20 -0.40 4.36
N GLY A 152 -9.69 0.61 3.64
CA GLY A 152 -9.30 0.49 2.25
C GLY A 152 -7.84 0.91 2.06
N GLY A 153 -7.08 0.18 1.22
CA GLY A 153 -5.70 0.55 0.99
C GLY A 153 -5.07 -0.10 -0.22
N PHE A 154 -3.91 0.44 -0.61
CA PHE A 154 -3.01 -0.16 -1.58
C PHE A 154 -1.57 -0.05 -1.08
N ASP A 155 -0.68 -0.91 -1.55
CA ASP A 155 0.75 -0.96 -1.17
C ASP A 155 0.94 -1.00 0.37
N TRP A 156 1.69 -0.06 0.98
CA TRP A 156 1.83 0.00 2.45
C TRP A 156 0.49 0.17 3.16
N GLY A 157 -0.44 0.91 2.54
CA GLY A 157 -1.77 1.10 3.08
C GLY A 157 -2.58 -0.19 3.13
N ALA A 158 -2.52 -1.01 2.07
CA ALA A 158 -3.16 -2.33 2.06
C ALA A 158 -2.55 -3.27 3.11
N ARG A 159 -1.22 -3.25 3.26
CA ARG A 159 -0.53 -4.01 4.31
C ARG A 159 -0.99 -3.56 5.70
N THR A 160 -1.03 -2.26 5.95
CA THR A 160 -1.46 -1.69 7.24
C THR A 160 -2.90 -2.07 7.55
N ALA A 161 -3.82 -1.90 6.59
CA ALA A 161 -5.23 -2.29 6.73
C ALA A 161 -5.38 -3.81 6.99
N GLY A 162 -4.63 -4.63 6.23
CA GLY A 162 -4.61 -6.08 6.40
C GLY A 162 -4.10 -6.53 7.77
N ILE A 163 -3.06 -5.87 8.31
CA ILE A 163 -2.56 -6.13 9.66
C ILE A 163 -3.61 -5.78 10.71
N VAL A 164 -4.27 -4.63 10.60
CA VAL A 164 -5.35 -4.26 11.54
C VAL A 164 -6.50 -5.26 11.45
N ALA A 165 -6.91 -5.65 10.25
CA ALA A 165 -7.96 -6.66 10.06
C ALA A 165 -7.59 -8.03 10.67
N ALA A 166 -6.31 -8.42 10.62
CA ALA A 166 -5.84 -9.71 11.14
C ALA A 166 -5.63 -9.71 12.66
N LEU A 167 -5.04 -8.62 13.22
CA LEU A 167 -4.67 -8.58 14.64
C LEU A 167 -5.73 -7.93 15.54
N TRP A 168 -6.55 -7.04 15.00
CA TRP A 168 -7.62 -6.32 15.70
C TRP A 168 -8.93 -6.37 14.88
N PRO A 169 -9.52 -7.55 14.63
CA PRO A 169 -10.69 -7.68 13.75
C PRO A 169 -11.90 -6.86 14.25
N GLY A 170 -12.03 -6.59 15.55
CA GLY A 170 -13.06 -5.70 16.07
C GLY A 170 -12.92 -4.22 15.66
N ARG A 171 -11.74 -3.81 15.16
CA ARG A 171 -11.49 -2.46 14.65
C ARG A 171 -11.72 -2.32 13.14
N CYS A 172 -11.84 -3.44 12.43
CA CYS A 172 -12.05 -3.50 10.99
C CYS A 172 -13.40 -4.16 10.68
N LYS A 173 -14.38 -3.36 10.26
CA LYS A 173 -15.69 -3.88 9.86
C LYS A 173 -15.60 -4.71 8.58
N ALA A 174 -14.83 -4.23 7.61
CA ALA A 174 -14.57 -4.87 6.32
C ALA A 174 -13.28 -4.31 5.72
N LEU A 175 -12.68 -5.05 4.78
CA LEU A 175 -11.41 -4.72 4.16
C LEU A 175 -11.52 -4.65 2.63
N VAL A 176 -10.96 -3.59 2.03
CA VAL A 176 -10.64 -3.54 0.61
C VAL A 176 -9.13 -3.42 0.46
N SER A 177 -8.48 -4.44 -0.11
CA SER A 177 -7.03 -4.52 -0.24
C SER A 177 -6.59 -4.66 -1.69
N VAL A 178 -5.86 -3.67 -2.22
CA VAL A 178 -5.22 -3.80 -3.53
C VAL A 178 -3.99 -4.68 -3.40
N SER A 179 -3.79 -5.58 -4.37
CA SER A 179 -2.73 -6.60 -4.43
C SER A 179 -2.78 -7.65 -3.30
N GLY A 180 -3.92 -7.80 -2.65
CA GLY A 180 -4.24 -8.96 -1.84
C GLY A 180 -3.68 -8.97 -0.41
N TYR A 181 -3.08 -10.11 -0.01
CA TYR A 181 -2.53 -10.32 1.31
C TYR A 181 -1.05 -9.91 1.37
N LEU A 182 -0.76 -8.77 2.01
CA LEU A 182 0.56 -8.13 1.99
C LEU A 182 1.30 -8.15 3.35
N ILE A 183 0.83 -8.94 4.31
CA ILE A 183 1.51 -9.11 5.62
C ILE A 183 2.84 -9.81 5.39
N GLY A 184 3.93 -9.14 5.73
CA GLY A 184 5.28 -9.63 5.53
C GLY A 184 5.83 -10.40 6.72
N ASN A 185 6.94 -11.11 6.46
CA ASN A 185 7.73 -11.84 7.44
C ASN A 185 9.22 -11.63 7.14
N GLN A 186 10.00 -11.18 8.11
CA GLN A 186 11.45 -10.97 7.93
C GLN A 186 12.22 -12.26 7.60
N GLU A 187 11.87 -13.39 8.19
CA GLU A 187 12.54 -14.66 7.89
C GLU A 187 12.34 -15.05 6.43
N ALA A 188 11.10 -14.87 5.94
CA ALA A 188 10.81 -15.08 4.53
C ALA A 188 11.54 -14.07 3.62
N GLY A 189 11.70 -12.82 4.09
CA GLY A 189 12.44 -11.77 3.36
C GLY A 189 13.94 -12.06 3.16
N ARG A 190 14.50 -13.04 3.87
CA ARG A 190 15.90 -13.49 3.71
C ARG A 190 16.07 -14.56 2.65
N VAL A 191 14.97 -15.16 2.18
CA VAL A 191 15.01 -16.21 1.16
C VAL A 191 15.06 -15.57 -0.22
N PRO A 192 16.09 -15.86 -1.04
CA PRO A 192 16.19 -15.27 -2.37
C PRO A 192 15.06 -15.75 -3.29
N LEU A 193 14.54 -14.81 -4.07
CA LEU A 193 13.52 -15.05 -5.08
C LEU A 193 14.18 -15.44 -6.43
N PRO A 194 13.41 -15.94 -7.41
CA PRO A 194 13.91 -16.09 -8.77
C PRO A 194 14.39 -14.73 -9.32
N PRO A 195 15.44 -14.71 -10.19
CA PRO A 195 16.07 -13.46 -10.66
C PRO A 195 15.10 -12.42 -11.24
N GLN A 196 14.05 -12.85 -11.93
CA GLN A 196 13.06 -11.92 -12.49
C GLN A 196 12.24 -11.22 -11.40
N ALA A 197 11.90 -11.92 -10.31
CA ALA A 197 11.21 -11.31 -9.17
C ALA A 197 12.14 -10.37 -8.39
N GLU A 198 13.43 -10.75 -8.20
CA GLU A 198 14.43 -9.88 -7.61
C GLU A 198 14.63 -8.59 -8.42
N PHE A 199 14.65 -8.71 -9.75
CA PHE A 199 14.74 -7.55 -10.64
C PHE A 199 13.57 -6.58 -10.48
N GLN A 200 12.36 -7.06 -10.23
CA GLN A 200 11.21 -6.20 -9.96
C GLN A 200 11.35 -5.45 -8.63
N TRP A 201 12.07 -6.03 -7.66
CA TRP A 201 12.35 -5.43 -6.35
C TRP A 201 13.71 -4.71 -6.29
N TRP A 202 14.34 -4.35 -7.41
CA TRP A 202 15.67 -3.77 -7.51
C TRP A 202 15.93 -2.62 -6.52
N TYR A 203 14.91 -1.79 -6.27
CA TYR A 203 15.05 -0.63 -5.39
C TYR A 203 15.23 -1.01 -3.92
N GLN A 204 14.80 -2.18 -3.46
CA GLN A 204 15.08 -2.65 -2.10
C GLN A 204 16.57 -2.86 -1.89
N TYR A 205 17.28 -3.41 -2.88
CA TYR A 205 18.73 -3.60 -2.84
C TYR A 205 19.48 -2.28 -2.98
N TYR A 206 18.95 -1.35 -3.75
CA TYR A 206 19.48 0.01 -3.79
C TYR A 206 19.38 0.66 -2.41
N PHE A 207 18.25 0.60 -1.75
CA PHE A 207 18.03 1.14 -0.40
C PHE A 207 18.81 0.39 0.71
N ALA A 208 19.23 -0.82 0.47
CA ALA A 208 20.07 -1.59 1.39
C ALA A 208 21.45 -0.93 1.63
N THR A 209 21.94 -0.13 0.67
CA THR A 209 23.24 0.54 0.70
C THR A 209 23.12 2.00 1.16
N ASP A 210 24.22 2.55 1.70
CA ASP A 210 24.27 3.98 2.04
C ASP A 210 24.21 4.85 0.77
N ARG A 211 24.85 4.40 -0.32
CA ARG A 211 24.70 5.04 -1.64
C ARG A 211 23.24 5.14 -2.05
N GLY A 212 22.45 4.10 -1.81
CA GLY A 212 21.02 4.09 -2.14
C GLY A 212 20.20 5.05 -1.27
N ARG A 213 20.50 5.10 0.02
CA ARG A 213 19.91 6.09 0.93
C ARG A 213 20.20 7.52 0.48
N ASP A 214 21.46 7.84 0.25
CA ASP A 214 21.89 9.19 -0.18
C ASP A 214 21.34 9.56 -1.56
N GLY A 215 21.27 8.58 -2.46
CA GLY A 215 20.67 8.74 -3.77
C GLY A 215 19.17 9.02 -3.69
N TYR A 216 18.45 8.31 -2.82
CA TYR A 216 17.01 8.55 -2.59
C TYR A 216 16.78 9.92 -1.94
N ASP A 217 17.60 10.31 -0.96
CA ASP A 217 17.49 11.62 -0.33
C ASP A 217 17.70 12.74 -1.35
N LYS A 218 18.68 12.61 -2.22
CA LYS A 218 19.00 13.61 -3.24
C LYS A 218 18.00 13.69 -4.38
N TYR A 219 17.51 12.53 -4.85
CA TYR A 219 16.71 12.39 -6.08
C TYR A 219 15.32 11.79 -5.82
N ARG A 220 14.75 12.00 -4.62
CA ARG A 220 13.51 11.33 -4.20
C ARG A 220 12.33 11.55 -5.14
N ARG A 221 12.22 12.72 -5.76
CA ARG A 221 11.13 13.03 -6.69
C ARG A 221 11.28 12.28 -8.00
N GLU A 222 12.47 12.33 -8.60
CA GLU A 222 12.77 11.60 -9.83
C GLU A 222 12.66 10.09 -9.61
N PHE A 223 13.11 9.61 -8.45
CA PHE A 223 12.99 8.22 -8.08
C PHE A 223 11.52 7.81 -7.95
N ALA A 224 10.70 8.57 -7.24
CA ALA A 224 9.28 8.31 -7.09
C ALA A 224 8.55 8.33 -8.44
N LYS A 225 8.88 9.28 -9.32
CA LYS A 225 8.31 9.36 -10.68
C LYS A 225 8.65 8.13 -11.51
N LEU A 226 9.90 7.66 -11.42
CA LEU A 226 10.31 6.40 -12.08
C LEU A 226 9.51 5.20 -11.54
N ILE A 227 9.33 5.09 -10.22
CA ILE A 227 8.51 4.02 -9.63
C ILE A 227 7.06 4.09 -10.13
N TRP A 228 6.45 5.28 -10.22
CA TRP A 228 5.10 5.41 -10.77
C TRP A 228 5.01 4.90 -12.21
N GLN A 229 5.98 5.27 -13.05
CA GLN A 229 6.04 4.82 -14.46
C GLN A 229 6.20 3.31 -14.60
N LEU A 230 7.01 2.69 -13.73
CA LEU A 230 7.22 1.26 -13.72
C LEU A 230 6.03 0.48 -13.14
N ALA A 231 5.44 1.00 -12.08
CA ALA A 231 4.34 0.35 -11.39
C ALA A 231 2.97 0.51 -12.10
N SER A 232 2.80 1.61 -12.86
CA SER A 232 1.58 1.89 -13.61
C SER A 232 1.92 2.24 -15.09
N PRO A 233 2.43 1.27 -15.87
CA PRO A 233 3.05 1.54 -17.18
C PRO A 233 2.06 2.02 -18.25
N LYS A 234 0.77 1.85 -18.04
CA LYS A 234 -0.29 2.32 -18.95
C LYS A 234 -1.01 3.57 -18.44
N TRP A 235 -0.69 4.03 -17.24
CA TRP A 235 -1.28 5.23 -16.68
C TRP A 235 -0.62 6.49 -17.22
N SER A 236 -1.42 7.33 -17.88
CA SER A 236 -0.97 8.65 -18.33
C SER A 236 -1.34 9.70 -17.27
N PHE A 237 -0.39 10.03 -16.39
CA PHE A 237 -0.51 11.12 -15.44
C PHE A 237 0.28 12.35 -15.91
N ASP A 238 -0.23 13.54 -15.61
CA ASP A 238 0.48 14.79 -15.89
C ASP A 238 1.43 15.17 -14.74
N ASP A 239 2.31 16.14 -15.03
CA ASP A 239 3.26 16.62 -14.04
C ASP A 239 2.58 17.26 -12.83
N ALA A 240 1.44 17.93 -13.00
CA ALA A 240 0.70 18.55 -11.90
C ALA A 240 0.16 17.50 -10.92
N THR A 241 -0.31 16.37 -11.41
CA THR A 241 -0.74 15.23 -10.59
C THR A 241 0.41 14.64 -9.79
N PHE A 242 1.56 14.44 -10.43
CA PHE A 242 2.75 13.93 -9.73
C PHE A 242 3.28 14.94 -8.70
N GLU A 243 3.46 16.22 -9.09
CA GLU A 243 4.02 17.24 -8.23
C GLU A 243 3.18 17.49 -6.97
N ARG A 244 1.89 17.39 -7.06
CA ARG A 244 0.97 17.48 -5.92
C ARG A 244 1.27 16.41 -4.86
N THR A 245 1.41 15.17 -5.27
CA THR A 245 1.81 14.07 -4.38
C THR A 245 3.26 14.19 -3.91
N ALA A 246 4.17 14.58 -4.82
CA ALA A 246 5.59 14.69 -4.51
C ALA A 246 5.90 15.75 -3.43
N ALA A 247 5.02 16.72 -3.23
CA ALA A 247 5.12 17.68 -2.13
C ALA A 247 5.13 17.01 -0.75
N SER A 248 4.43 15.87 -0.59
CA SER A 248 4.37 15.13 0.67
C SER A 248 5.71 14.47 1.04
N PHE A 249 6.58 14.19 0.08
CA PHE A 249 7.92 13.62 0.30
C PHE A 249 8.91 14.64 0.88
N GLY A 250 8.54 15.93 0.95
CA GLY A 250 9.26 16.96 1.69
C GLY A 250 9.17 16.83 3.21
N ASN A 251 8.42 15.84 3.73
CA ASN A 251 8.40 15.52 5.15
C ASN A 251 9.83 15.19 5.64
N PRO A 252 10.30 15.81 6.76
CA PRO A 252 11.68 15.63 7.24
C PRO A 252 12.02 14.19 7.63
N ASP A 253 11.03 13.39 7.98
CA ASP A 253 11.22 12.00 8.40
C ASP A 253 11.06 11.00 7.24
N HIS A 254 10.71 11.48 6.03
CA HIS A 254 10.34 10.63 4.89
C HIS A 254 11.43 9.62 4.51
N VAL A 255 12.64 10.11 4.29
CA VAL A 255 13.76 9.28 3.83
C VAL A 255 14.08 8.19 4.85
N GLU A 256 14.20 8.56 6.13
CA GLU A 256 14.53 7.61 7.19
C GLU A 256 13.46 6.51 7.32
N ILE A 257 12.18 6.88 7.27
CA ILE A 257 11.07 5.92 7.35
C ILE A 257 11.09 4.96 6.15
N VAL A 258 11.27 5.48 4.93
CA VAL A 258 11.30 4.65 3.70
C VAL A 258 12.50 3.70 3.73
N ILE A 259 13.68 4.22 4.00
CA ILE A 259 14.91 3.41 4.06
C ILE A 259 14.81 2.36 5.16
N HIS A 260 14.32 2.74 6.35
CA HIS A 260 14.13 1.78 7.44
C HIS A 260 13.15 0.67 7.04
N ASN A 261 12.00 0.98 6.40
CA ASN A 261 11.03 -0.03 5.99
C ASN A 261 11.67 -1.10 5.10
N TYR A 262 12.39 -0.70 4.06
CA TYR A 262 12.98 -1.64 3.11
C TYR A 262 14.18 -2.39 3.68
N ARG A 263 15.04 -1.72 4.48
CA ARG A 263 16.13 -2.39 5.20
C ARG A 263 15.60 -3.40 6.23
N TRP A 264 14.55 -3.04 6.97
CA TRP A 264 13.93 -3.94 7.94
C TRP A 264 13.35 -5.19 7.26
N ARG A 265 12.66 -5.03 6.12
CA ARG A 265 12.12 -6.16 5.34
C ARG A 265 13.21 -7.16 4.90
N LEU A 266 14.40 -6.67 4.58
CA LEU A 266 15.56 -7.49 4.20
C LEU A 266 16.36 -8.00 5.43
N GLY A 267 15.95 -7.68 6.65
CA GLY A 267 16.68 -8.04 7.87
C GLY A 267 17.95 -7.23 8.09
N LEU A 268 18.12 -6.08 7.40
CA LEU A 268 19.30 -5.20 7.48
C LEU A 268 19.14 -4.07 8.50
N ALA A 269 17.94 -3.84 9.01
CA ALA A 269 17.66 -2.91 10.10
C ALA A 269 16.87 -3.62 11.19
N LYS A 270 17.14 -3.22 12.45
CA LYS A 270 16.40 -3.74 13.60
C LYS A 270 15.07 -3.01 13.73
N GLY A 271 14.00 -3.74 14.12
CA GLY A 271 12.76 -3.15 14.59
C GLY A 271 12.89 -2.62 16.01
N GLU A 272 11.84 -1.96 16.51
CA GLU A 272 11.75 -1.62 17.93
C GLU A 272 11.24 -2.84 18.72
N PRO A 273 11.87 -3.22 19.86
CA PRO A 273 11.48 -4.38 20.66
C PRO A 273 10.01 -4.37 21.11
N ARG A 274 9.41 -3.20 21.26
CA ARG A 274 7.98 -3.07 21.63
C ARG A 274 7.02 -3.72 20.62
N TYR A 275 7.47 -3.95 19.40
CA TYR A 275 6.68 -4.57 18.34
C TYR A 275 7.00 -6.06 18.13
N ASP A 276 7.95 -6.64 18.87
CA ASP A 276 8.39 -8.02 18.65
C ASP A 276 7.26 -9.04 18.82
N GLU A 277 6.33 -8.82 19.76
CA GLU A 277 5.16 -9.68 19.92
C GLU A 277 4.24 -9.60 18.70
N LEU A 278 3.95 -8.40 18.20
CA LEU A 278 3.12 -8.21 17.02
C LEU A 278 3.76 -8.81 15.78
N GLU A 279 5.06 -8.58 15.58
CA GLU A 279 5.81 -9.18 14.45
C GLU A 279 5.84 -10.70 14.56
N GLY A 280 5.99 -11.26 15.78
CA GLY A 280 5.89 -12.71 16.01
C GLY A 280 4.52 -13.29 15.67
N ARG A 281 3.44 -12.54 15.89
CA ARG A 281 2.08 -12.92 15.45
C ARG A 281 1.93 -12.82 13.94
N LEU A 282 2.44 -11.76 13.32
CA LEU A 282 2.38 -11.54 11.87
C LEU A 282 3.21 -12.57 11.10
N ALA A 283 4.36 -12.99 11.65
CA ALA A 283 5.22 -14.02 11.07
C ALA A 283 4.51 -15.37 10.87
N LYS A 284 3.43 -15.63 11.62
CA LYS A 284 2.58 -16.82 11.46
C LYS A 284 1.58 -16.68 10.31
N ALA A 285 1.62 -15.58 9.57
CA ALA A 285 0.70 -15.26 8.49
C ALA A 285 -0.78 -15.45 8.87
N PRO A 286 -1.29 -14.70 9.89
CA PRO A 286 -2.62 -14.89 10.44
C PRO A 286 -3.72 -14.72 9.38
N ALA A 287 -4.79 -15.48 9.50
CA ALA A 287 -5.95 -15.32 8.62
C ALA A 287 -6.69 -14.01 8.92
N ILE A 288 -7.24 -13.41 7.88
CA ILE A 288 -8.15 -12.27 7.97
C ILE A 288 -9.59 -12.81 7.97
N THR A 289 -10.31 -12.54 9.06
CA THR A 289 -11.66 -13.09 9.30
C THR A 289 -12.79 -12.16 8.90
N VAL A 290 -12.49 -10.89 8.70
CA VAL A 290 -13.49 -9.88 8.32
C VAL A 290 -13.87 -9.99 6.85
N PRO A 291 -15.06 -9.54 6.43
CA PRO A 291 -15.45 -9.47 5.03
C PRO A 291 -14.39 -8.73 4.21
N THR A 292 -13.96 -9.29 3.10
CA THR A 292 -12.85 -8.74 2.32
C THR A 292 -13.09 -8.80 0.82
N ILE A 293 -12.79 -7.70 0.13
CA ILE A 293 -12.60 -7.66 -1.32
C ILE A 293 -11.15 -7.32 -1.62
N THR A 294 -10.46 -8.16 -2.40
CA THR A 294 -9.15 -7.81 -2.95
C THR A 294 -9.29 -7.33 -4.39
N LEU A 295 -8.52 -6.31 -4.74
CA LEU A 295 -8.50 -5.72 -6.07
C LEU A 295 -7.12 -5.88 -6.70
N GLU A 296 -7.08 -6.07 -8.02
CA GLU A 296 -5.85 -6.03 -8.81
C GLU A 296 -6.10 -5.31 -10.13
N GLY A 297 -5.16 -4.46 -10.56
CA GLY A 297 -5.18 -3.83 -11.88
C GLY A 297 -4.61 -4.78 -12.94
N ASP A 298 -5.22 -4.83 -14.11
CA ASP A 298 -4.80 -5.71 -15.22
C ASP A 298 -3.47 -5.29 -15.89
N ALA A 299 -2.91 -4.14 -15.48
CA ALA A 299 -1.62 -3.62 -15.93
C ALA A 299 -0.71 -3.22 -14.76
N ASN A 300 -0.90 -3.81 -13.57
CA ASN A 300 -0.02 -3.56 -12.43
C ASN A 300 1.41 -4.03 -12.74
N GLY A 301 2.34 -3.08 -12.82
CA GLY A 301 3.76 -3.34 -13.07
C GLY A 301 4.57 -3.54 -11.78
N ALA A 302 3.99 -3.27 -10.61
CA ALA A 302 4.62 -3.56 -9.33
C ALA A 302 4.57 -5.07 -9.02
N PRO A 303 5.52 -5.60 -8.24
CA PRO A 303 5.46 -6.99 -7.82
C PRO A 303 4.19 -7.26 -6.99
N HIS A 304 3.43 -8.25 -7.40
CA HIS A 304 2.20 -8.68 -6.72
C HIS A 304 2.02 -10.19 -6.80
N LEU A 305 1.19 -10.74 -5.93
CA LEU A 305 0.92 -12.16 -5.83
C LEU A 305 -0.17 -12.60 -6.80
N ASP A 306 -0.09 -13.84 -7.24
CA ASP A 306 -1.24 -14.50 -7.85
C ASP A 306 -2.37 -14.64 -6.81
N PRO A 307 -3.62 -14.23 -7.13
CA PRO A 307 -4.75 -14.31 -6.20
C PRO A 307 -5.01 -15.70 -5.62
N GLY A 308 -4.76 -16.75 -6.40
CA GLY A 308 -4.89 -18.14 -5.94
C GLY A 308 -3.92 -18.51 -4.81
N SER A 309 -2.77 -17.82 -4.73
CA SER A 309 -1.74 -18.12 -3.72
C SER A 309 -2.09 -17.62 -2.31
N TYR A 310 -2.95 -16.62 -2.19
CA TYR A 310 -3.31 -16.00 -0.91
C TYR A 310 -4.81 -16.09 -0.55
N ALA A 311 -5.66 -16.62 -1.42
CA ALA A 311 -7.11 -16.67 -1.17
C ALA A 311 -7.46 -17.38 0.15
N ASN A 312 -6.70 -18.40 0.54
CA ASN A 312 -6.87 -19.14 1.79
C ASN A 312 -6.51 -18.35 3.05
N LYS A 313 -5.93 -17.16 2.91
CA LYS A 313 -5.65 -16.23 4.01
C LYS A 313 -6.89 -15.43 4.45
N PHE A 314 -7.96 -15.48 3.68
CA PHE A 314 -9.23 -14.82 3.98
C PHE A 314 -10.26 -15.88 4.35
N SER A 315 -10.61 -15.98 5.63
CA SER A 315 -11.57 -16.97 6.15
C SER A 315 -12.98 -16.41 6.33
N GLY A 316 -13.16 -15.09 6.22
CA GLY A 316 -14.46 -14.44 6.14
C GLY A 316 -15.05 -14.50 4.72
N ARG A 317 -16.16 -13.77 4.51
CA ARG A 317 -16.68 -13.60 3.15
C ARG A 317 -15.65 -12.89 2.28
N TYR A 318 -15.22 -13.55 1.20
CA TYR A 318 -14.10 -13.10 0.37
C TYR A 318 -14.44 -13.08 -1.10
N GLN A 319 -13.97 -12.06 -1.80
CA GLN A 319 -14.01 -11.94 -3.25
C GLN A 319 -12.72 -11.30 -3.77
N HIS A 320 -12.21 -11.81 -4.89
CA HIS A 320 -11.18 -11.13 -5.69
C HIS A 320 -11.80 -10.51 -6.94
N ARG A 321 -11.31 -9.31 -7.32
CA ARG A 321 -11.71 -8.61 -8.55
C ARG A 321 -10.49 -8.09 -9.29
N THR A 322 -10.41 -8.38 -10.60
CA THR A 322 -9.46 -7.74 -11.50
C THR A 322 -10.12 -6.56 -12.19
N VAL A 323 -9.55 -5.35 -12.01
CA VAL A 323 -10.00 -4.12 -12.68
C VAL A 323 -9.30 -4.01 -14.02
N LYS A 324 -10.08 -3.99 -15.09
CA LYS A 324 -9.59 -3.98 -16.46
C LYS A 324 -9.50 -2.56 -17.03
N GLY A 325 -8.77 -2.42 -18.13
CA GLY A 325 -8.63 -1.14 -18.84
C GLY A 325 -7.24 -0.52 -18.76
N GLY A 326 -6.24 -1.31 -18.42
CA GLY A 326 -4.86 -0.86 -18.29
C GLY A 326 -4.56 -0.21 -16.94
N VAL A 327 -5.29 -0.61 -15.90
CA VAL A 327 -5.14 -0.11 -14.53
C VAL A 327 -3.87 -0.67 -13.91
N GLY A 328 -3.05 0.21 -13.37
CA GLY A 328 -1.78 -0.13 -12.74
C GLY A 328 -1.87 -0.24 -11.21
N HIS A 329 -0.76 0.12 -10.56
CA HIS A 329 -0.56 -0.07 -9.12
C HIS A 329 -1.36 0.93 -8.26
N ASN A 330 -1.46 2.20 -8.70
CA ASN A 330 -2.22 3.23 -7.97
C ASN A 330 -3.72 3.13 -8.30
N LEU A 331 -4.27 1.93 -8.15
CA LEU A 331 -5.63 1.58 -8.52
C LEU A 331 -6.68 2.58 -7.99
N PRO A 332 -6.60 3.10 -6.73
CA PRO A 332 -7.59 4.08 -6.27
C PRO A 332 -7.62 5.36 -7.10
N GLN A 333 -6.50 5.80 -7.66
CA GLN A 333 -6.42 7.00 -8.47
C GLN A 333 -6.67 6.71 -9.96
N GLU A 334 -6.30 5.52 -10.43
CA GLU A 334 -6.46 5.09 -11.82
C GLU A 334 -7.89 4.63 -12.13
N ALA A 335 -8.56 4.02 -11.14
CA ALA A 335 -9.92 3.46 -11.24
C ALA A 335 -10.75 3.79 -9.98
N PRO A 336 -11.00 5.09 -9.68
CA PRO A 336 -11.64 5.51 -8.44
C PRO A 336 -13.06 5.00 -8.25
N THR A 337 -13.80 4.83 -9.34
CA THR A 337 -15.18 4.31 -9.31
C THR A 337 -15.20 2.84 -8.86
N GLU A 338 -14.31 2.01 -9.39
CA GLU A 338 -14.18 0.59 -9.08
C GLU A 338 -13.73 0.38 -7.64
N PHE A 339 -12.80 1.23 -7.17
CA PHE A 339 -12.35 1.19 -5.77
C PHE A 339 -13.48 1.61 -4.80
N ALA A 340 -14.18 2.72 -5.09
CA ALA A 340 -15.31 3.17 -4.29
C ALA A 340 -16.45 2.13 -4.28
N GLN A 341 -16.73 1.50 -5.43
CA GLN A 341 -17.73 0.44 -5.51
C GLN A 341 -17.35 -0.78 -4.67
N ALA A 342 -16.07 -1.16 -4.63
CA ALA A 342 -15.61 -2.25 -3.76
C ALA A 342 -15.81 -1.94 -2.28
N ILE A 343 -15.60 -0.69 -1.85
CA ILE A 343 -15.90 -0.23 -0.48
C ILE A 343 -17.40 -0.37 -0.16
N MET A 344 -18.26 0.07 -1.08
CA MET A 344 -19.72 -0.03 -0.89
C MET A 344 -20.21 -1.48 -0.87
N ASP A 345 -19.66 -2.31 -1.75
CA ASP A 345 -20.05 -3.72 -1.85
C ASP A 345 -19.63 -4.50 -0.60
N VAL A 346 -18.38 -4.33 -0.13
CA VAL A 346 -17.89 -5.06 1.05
C VAL A 346 -18.62 -4.66 2.33
N ASP A 347 -19.17 -3.44 2.38
CA ASP A 347 -19.98 -2.96 3.49
C ASP A 347 -21.33 -3.70 3.60
N SER A 348 -21.81 -4.26 2.50
CA SER A 348 -23.05 -5.03 2.43
C SER A 348 -22.86 -6.52 2.78
N TYR A 349 -21.62 -6.97 3.01
CA TYR A 349 -21.32 -8.36 3.34
C TYR A 349 -21.65 -8.64 4.81
#